data_0ce6194cc94c96a0bfa959b1e464005b
#
_entry.id   0ce6194cc94c96a0bfa959b1e464005b
#
_cell.length_a   1.000
_cell.length_b   1.000
_cell.length_c   1.000
_cell.angle_alpha   90.00
_cell.angle_beta   90.00
_cell.angle_gamma   90.00
#
_symmetry.space_group_name_H-M   'P 1'
#
loop_
_entity.id
_entity.type
_entity.pdbx_description
1 polymer ?
#
loop_
_entity_poly.entity_id
_entity_poly.type
_entity_poly.pdbx_seq_one_letter_code
_entity_poly.pdbx_strand_id
1 'polypeptide(L)'
;VHPLMAMRIAVPDLISNSYFPAIAAVELGFFKAEGLDAERVELLFPVPKTMEALREGELDFVAGSAHSTLIAFKDWKGARLLVALAQRMYWLLVLRADLKAKRGDIHAVKGLRIGAAPGVDLGLKRLLLEAGIDIERDRVQIGPVPGTAGSGVSFGISAAKALEDGKLDGFWANAMGAEIAVRKG
;
A
#
# COMPACT_ATOMS: atom_id res chain seq x y z
N VAL A 1 -7.39 -40.00 -2.98
CA VAL A 1 -6.61 -38.76 -3.02
C VAL A 1 -7.47 -37.75 -3.75
N HIS A 2 -8.09 -36.81 -3.04
CA HIS A 2 -8.79 -35.71 -3.70
C HIS A 2 -7.75 -34.86 -4.44
N PRO A 3 -7.97 -34.46 -5.70
CA PRO A 3 -7.09 -33.51 -6.35
C PRO A 3 -7.11 -32.21 -5.54
N LEU A 4 -5.94 -31.72 -5.18
CA LEU A 4 -5.79 -30.41 -4.55
C LEU A 4 -6.37 -29.38 -5.51
N MET A 5 -7.26 -28.52 -5.03
CA MET A 5 -7.76 -27.43 -5.84
C MET A 5 -6.63 -26.41 -6.00
N ALA A 6 -6.22 -26.16 -7.23
CA ALA A 6 -5.25 -25.12 -7.56
C ALA A 6 -5.82 -23.77 -7.09
N MET A 7 -5.08 -23.05 -6.26
CA MET A 7 -5.46 -21.74 -5.75
C MET A 7 -4.65 -20.66 -6.44
N ARG A 8 -5.32 -19.61 -6.91
CA ARG A 8 -4.70 -18.45 -7.53
C ARG A 8 -4.67 -17.30 -6.54
N ILE A 9 -3.47 -16.94 -6.11
CA ILE A 9 -3.22 -15.87 -5.13
C ILE A 9 -2.42 -14.77 -5.80
N ALA A 10 -2.86 -13.52 -5.68
CA ALA A 10 -2.13 -12.38 -6.21
C ALA A 10 -1.73 -11.37 -5.14
N VAL A 11 -0.64 -10.65 -5.43
CA VAL A 11 -0.16 -9.48 -4.70
C VAL A 11 -0.02 -8.30 -5.66
N PRO A 12 -0.22 -7.05 -5.21
CA PRO A 12 -0.06 -5.88 -6.07
C PRO A 12 1.40 -5.50 -6.32
N ASP A 13 2.32 -5.87 -5.44
CA ASP A 13 3.77 -5.71 -5.64
C ASP A 13 4.57 -6.73 -4.80
N LEU A 14 5.83 -6.92 -5.15
CA LEU A 14 6.74 -7.84 -4.45
C LEU A 14 7.70 -7.14 -3.48
N ILE A 15 7.53 -5.85 -3.24
CA ILE A 15 8.46 -5.01 -2.47
C ILE A 15 7.87 -4.62 -1.12
N SER A 16 6.56 -4.37 -1.08
CA SER A 16 5.89 -3.96 0.15
C SER A 16 5.89 -5.09 1.17
N ASN A 17 6.57 -4.86 2.28
CA ASN A 17 6.74 -5.86 3.35
C ASN A 17 5.42 -6.37 3.94
N SER A 18 4.33 -5.63 3.82
CA SER A 18 2.99 -6.07 4.23
C SER A 18 2.46 -7.29 3.47
N TYR A 19 2.98 -7.58 2.27
CA TYR A 19 2.60 -8.74 1.47
C TYR A 19 3.52 -9.94 1.68
N PHE A 20 4.65 -9.78 2.36
CA PHE A 20 5.60 -10.87 2.61
C PHE A 20 5.01 -12.10 3.28
N PRO A 21 4.05 -12.01 4.21
CA PRO A 21 3.45 -13.23 4.79
C PRO A 21 2.79 -14.13 3.74
N ALA A 22 2.10 -13.55 2.75
CA ALA A 22 1.48 -14.33 1.66
C ALA A 22 2.54 -14.93 0.72
N ILE A 23 3.57 -14.14 0.35
CA ILE A 23 4.67 -14.61 -0.48
C ILE A 23 5.41 -15.74 0.23
N ALA A 24 5.77 -15.57 1.51
CA ALA A 24 6.43 -16.59 2.30
C ALA A 24 5.58 -17.86 2.46
N ALA A 25 4.27 -17.72 2.61
CA ALA A 25 3.37 -18.86 2.73
C ALA A 25 3.40 -19.78 1.49
N VAL A 26 3.55 -19.18 0.31
CA VAL A 26 3.72 -19.94 -0.94
C VAL A 26 5.14 -20.47 -1.06
N GLU A 27 6.16 -19.60 -1.00
CA GLU A 27 7.55 -19.94 -1.27
C GLU A 27 8.13 -20.94 -0.26
N LEU A 28 7.70 -20.91 0.99
CA LEU A 28 8.13 -21.83 2.04
C LEU A 28 7.24 -23.07 2.16
N GLY A 29 6.22 -23.21 1.29
CA GLY A 29 5.37 -24.39 1.21
C GLY A 29 4.36 -24.53 2.34
N PHE A 30 4.01 -23.45 3.07
CA PHE A 30 3.02 -23.54 4.14
C PHE A 30 1.62 -23.91 3.64
N PHE A 31 1.21 -23.39 2.48
CA PHE A 31 -0.05 -23.78 1.87
C PHE A 31 -0.07 -25.26 1.50
N LYS A 32 1.04 -25.76 0.95
CA LYS A 32 1.18 -27.18 0.61
C LYS A 32 1.12 -28.07 1.85
N ALA A 33 1.70 -27.63 2.96
CA ALA A 33 1.64 -28.37 4.23
C ALA A 33 0.20 -28.50 4.75
N GLU A 34 -0.66 -27.52 4.46
CA GLU A 34 -2.09 -27.53 4.80
C GLU A 34 -2.96 -28.18 3.71
N GLY A 35 -2.37 -28.84 2.72
CA GLY A 35 -3.08 -29.52 1.66
C GLY A 35 -3.68 -28.62 0.59
N LEU A 36 -3.18 -27.38 0.48
CA LEU A 36 -3.62 -26.40 -0.50
C LEU A 36 -2.57 -26.25 -1.61
N ASP A 37 -3.04 -26.21 -2.85
CA ASP A 37 -2.16 -26.12 -4.02
C ASP A 37 -2.07 -24.66 -4.50
N ALA A 38 -1.10 -23.93 -3.94
CA ALA A 38 -0.73 -22.60 -4.36
C ALA A 38 0.74 -22.61 -4.79
N GLU A 39 0.98 -22.86 -6.07
CA GLU A 39 2.34 -23.02 -6.59
C GLU A 39 3.15 -21.72 -6.61
N ARG A 40 2.48 -20.59 -6.81
CA ARG A 40 3.13 -19.28 -6.89
C ARG A 40 2.18 -18.15 -6.51
N VAL A 41 2.77 -17.01 -6.13
CA VAL A 41 2.05 -15.74 -6.01
C VAL A 41 2.10 -15.02 -7.35
N GLU A 42 0.94 -14.64 -7.88
CA GLU A 42 0.84 -13.84 -9.10
C GLU A 42 1.07 -12.36 -8.77
N LEU A 43 1.84 -11.67 -9.60
CA LEU A 43 2.01 -10.22 -9.51
C LEU A 43 1.00 -9.55 -10.44
N LEU A 44 0.06 -8.79 -9.88
CA LEU A 44 -0.95 -8.09 -10.66
C LEU A 44 -1.11 -6.64 -10.20
N PHE A 45 -0.53 -5.73 -10.95
CA PHE A 45 -0.53 -4.28 -10.71
C PHE A 45 -1.32 -3.55 -11.82
N PRO A 46 -1.99 -2.46 -11.54
CA PRO A 46 -2.21 -1.80 -10.24
C PRO A 46 -3.29 -2.48 -9.40
N VAL A 47 -3.43 -2.06 -8.14
CA VAL A 47 -4.40 -2.64 -7.19
C VAL A 47 -5.84 -2.72 -7.73
N PRO A 48 -6.40 -1.72 -8.44
CA PRO A 48 -7.73 -1.85 -9.02
C PRO A 48 -7.88 -3.05 -9.96
N LYS A 49 -6.85 -3.35 -10.75
CA LYS A 49 -6.83 -4.51 -11.66
C LYS A 49 -6.81 -5.83 -10.90
N THR A 50 -6.08 -5.90 -9.78
CA THR A 50 -6.09 -7.07 -8.89
C THR A 50 -7.49 -7.32 -8.31
N MET A 51 -8.20 -6.26 -7.91
CA MET A 51 -9.54 -6.35 -7.37
C MET A 51 -10.58 -6.71 -8.45
N GLU A 52 -10.39 -6.25 -9.67
CA GLU A 52 -11.21 -6.65 -10.82
C GLU A 52 -11.07 -8.14 -11.11
N ALA A 53 -9.86 -8.66 -11.19
CA ALA A 53 -9.58 -10.07 -11.40
C ALA A 53 -10.19 -10.96 -10.29
N LEU A 54 -10.16 -10.49 -9.04
CA LEU A 54 -10.85 -11.17 -7.93
C LEU A 54 -12.37 -11.18 -8.12
N ARG A 55 -12.96 -10.07 -8.55
CA ARG A 55 -14.40 -9.94 -8.78
C ARG A 55 -14.89 -10.82 -9.93
N GLU A 56 -14.07 -10.97 -10.96
CA GLU A 56 -14.36 -11.76 -12.16
C GLU A 56 -14.08 -13.27 -11.96
N GLY A 57 -13.54 -13.64 -10.80
CA GLY A 57 -13.21 -15.04 -10.49
C GLY A 57 -11.95 -15.55 -11.19
N GLU A 58 -11.12 -14.65 -11.70
CA GLU A 58 -9.81 -14.99 -12.24
C GLU A 58 -8.78 -15.27 -11.14
N LEU A 59 -9.04 -14.79 -9.93
CA LEU A 59 -8.26 -15.03 -8.72
C LEU A 59 -9.17 -15.56 -7.63
N ASP A 60 -8.64 -16.43 -6.78
CA ASP A 60 -9.34 -16.95 -5.60
C ASP A 60 -9.05 -16.08 -4.37
N PHE A 61 -7.80 -15.57 -4.26
CA PHE A 61 -7.33 -14.79 -3.14
C PHE A 61 -6.48 -13.60 -3.59
N VAL A 62 -6.55 -12.52 -2.83
CA VAL A 62 -5.66 -11.37 -2.97
C VAL A 62 -5.06 -11.03 -1.62
N ALA A 63 -3.74 -10.99 -1.56
CA ALA A 63 -3.01 -10.43 -0.44
C ALA A 63 -2.83 -8.93 -0.70
N GLY A 64 -3.75 -8.13 -0.18
CA GLY A 64 -3.83 -6.70 -0.44
C GLY A 64 -4.31 -5.94 0.79
N SER A 65 -4.70 -4.69 0.59
CA SER A 65 -5.21 -3.84 1.66
C SER A 65 -6.74 -3.93 1.76
N ALA A 66 -7.27 -3.94 2.97
CA ALA A 66 -8.69 -4.02 3.23
C ALA A 66 -9.50 -2.90 2.54
N HIS A 67 -8.98 -1.67 2.53
CA HIS A 67 -9.66 -0.54 1.89
C HIS A 67 -9.87 -0.75 0.38
N SER A 68 -8.94 -1.40 -0.31
CA SER A 68 -9.07 -1.70 -1.75
C SER A 68 -10.25 -2.65 -2.00
N THR A 69 -10.44 -3.64 -1.13
CA THR A 69 -11.60 -4.54 -1.19
C THR A 69 -12.90 -3.77 -0.94
N LEU A 70 -12.94 -2.92 0.09
CA LEU A 70 -14.14 -2.13 0.40
C LEU A 70 -14.53 -1.16 -0.72
N ILE A 71 -13.55 -0.59 -1.43
CA ILE A 71 -13.79 0.29 -2.58
C ILE A 71 -14.29 -0.50 -3.80
N ALA A 72 -13.70 -1.67 -4.07
CA ALA A 72 -13.98 -2.45 -5.27
C ALA A 72 -15.31 -3.22 -5.21
N PHE A 73 -15.76 -3.60 -4.01
CA PHE A 73 -16.96 -4.41 -3.81
C PHE A 73 -18.07 -3.60 -3.17
N LYS A 74 -19.07 -3.21 -3.99
CA LYS A 74 -20.23 -2.43 -3.55
C LYS A 74 -21.02 -3.17 -2.47
N ASP A 75 -21.52 -2.41 -1.52
CA ASP A 75 -22.31 -2.93 -0.41
C ASP A 75 -21.62 -4.04 0.39
N TRP A 76 -20.29 -4.13 0.26
CA TRP A 76 -19.45 -5.14 0.93
C TRP A 76 -19.84 -6.58 0.59
N LYS A 77 -20.34 -6.79 -0.62
CA LYS A 77 -20.76 -8.08 -1.14
C LYS A 77 -19.82 -8.60 -2.21
N GLY A 78 -19.57 -9.91 -2.21
CA GLY A 78 -18.76 -10.57 -3.23
C GLY A 78 -17.32 -10.87 -2.84
N ALA A 79 -16.84 -10.32 -1.72
CA ALA A 79 -15.53 -10.66 -1.15
C ALA A 79 -15.60 -10.80 0.37
N ARG A 80 -14.61 -11.46 0.95
CA ARG A 80 -14.43 -11.60 2.41
C ARG A 80 -13.02 -11.24 2.81
N LEU A 81 -12.87 -10.50 3.90
CA LEU A 81 -11.59 -10.31 4.57
C LEU A 81 -11.36 -11.52 5.48
N LEU A 82 -10.29 -12.27 5.26
CA LEU A 82 -10.03 -13.54 5.93
C LEU A 82 -9.06 -13.38 7.10
N VAL A 83 -7.94 -12.71 6.87
CA VAL A 83 -6.85 -12.61 7.85
C VAL A 83 -6.08 -11.30 7.65
N ALA A 84 -5.59 -10.71 8.73
CA ALA A 84 -4.69 -9.57 8.66
C ALA A 84 -3.25 -10.07 8.43
N LEU A 85 -2.67 -9.71 7.29
CA LEU A 85 -1.26 -9.99 6.98
C LEU A 85 -0.32 -9.08 7.77
N ALA A 86 -0.74 -7.85 8.04
CA ALA A 86 -0.07 -6.89 8.89
C ALA A 86 -1.10 -6.23 9.80
N GLN A 87 -0.74 -6.06 11.07
CA GLN A 87 -1.56 -5.37 12.06
C GLN A 87 -1.01 -3.97 12.32
N ARG A 88 -1.90 -3.04 12.68
CA ARG A 88 -1.61 -1.62 12.94
C ARG A 88 -1.22 -0.86 11.66
N MET A 89 -1.11 0.46 11.81
CA MET A 89 -0.65 1.33 10.74
C MET A 89 0.86 1.15 10.55
N TYR A 90 1.26 0.66 9.39
CA TYR A 90 2.66 0.42 9.02
C TYR A 90 3.18 1.44 8.00
N TRP A 91 2.41 2.47 7.71
CA TRP A 91 2.83 3.56 6.84
C TRP A 91 3.51 4.67 7.63
N LEU A 92 4.45 5.29 6.97
CA LEU A 92 5.27 6.35 7.52
C LEU A 92 5.07 7.63 6.70
N LEU A 93 5.01 8.75 7.40
CA LEU A 93 5.07 10.07 6.80
C LEU A 93 6.55 10.47 6.72
N VAL A 94 7.04 10.63 5.50
CA VAL A 94 8.39 11.08 5.21
C VAL A 94 8.33 12.50 4.70
N LEU A 95 9.15 13.39 5.24
CA LEU A 95 9.30 14.77 4.80
C LEU A 95 10.74 15.00 4.37
N ARG A 96 10.96 15.94 3.43
CA ARG A 96 12.31 16.29 3.00
C ARG A 96 13.13 16.86 4.16
N ALA A 97 14.41 16.53 4.19
CA ALA A 97 15.28 16.77 5.34
C ALA A 97 15.54 18.28 5.62
N ASP A 98 15.52 19.11 4.59
CA ASP A 98 15.76 20.55 4.72
C ASP A 98 14.66 21.30 5.49
N LEU A 99 13.48 20.71 5.64
CA LEU A 99 12.41 21.22 6.51
C LEU A 99 12.76 21.10 8.00
N LYS A 100 13.77 20.30 8.37
CA LYS A 100 14.22 20.08 9.75
C LYS A 100 13.09 19.70 10.71
N ALA A 101 12.05 19.03 10.20
CA ALA A 101 10.93 18.57 11.01
C ALA A 101 11.42 17.54 12.05
N LYS A 102 10.94 17.68 13.28
CA LYS A 102 11.25 16.71 14.33
C LYS A 102 10.43 15.44 14.14
N ARG A 103 11.03 14.29 14.49
CA ARG A 103 10.29 13.02 14.47
C ARG A 103 9.05 13.12 15.36
N GLY A 104 7.89 12.77 14.78
CA GLY A 104 6.59 12.83 15.46
C GLY A 104 5.89 14.20 15.38
N ASP A 105 6.52 15.21 14.83
CA ASP A 105 5.87 16.51 14.59
C ASP A 105 4.97 16.43 13.34
N ILE A 106 3.74 16.01 13.56
CA ILE A 106 2.73 15.91 12.50
C ILE A 106 2.33 17.29 11.95
N HIS A 107 2.48 18.37 12.74
CA HIS A 107 2.13 19.72 12.30
C HIS A 107 3.10 20.29 11.24
N ALA A 108 4.25 19.69 11.09
CA ALA A 108 5.21 20.05 10.04
C ALA A 108 4.66 19.89 8.60
N VAL A 109 3.52 19.20 8.42
CA VAL A 109 2.89 19.02 7.09
C VAL A 109 2.17 20.25 6.56
N LYS A 110 1.94 21.27 7.37
CA LYS A 110 1.18 22.45 6.98
C LYS A 110 1.83 23.18 5.80
N GLY A 111 1.04 23.44 4.77
CA GLY A 111 1.48 24.07 3.53
C GLY A 111 2.25 23.16 2.57
N LEU A 112 2.38 21.87 2.86
CA LEU A 112 3.22 20.95 2.09
C LEU A 112 2.42 20.13 1.08
N ARG A 113 3.14 19.64 0.05
CA ARG A 113 2.66 18.68 -0.96
C ARG A 113 3.06 17.27 -0.54
N ILE A 114 2.09 16.46 -0.18
CA ILE A 114 2.30 15.10 0.33
C ILE A 114 1.78 14.08 -0.68
N GLY A 115 2.67 13.25 -1.20
CA GLY A 115 2.31 12.14 -2.09
C GLY A 115 1.68 10.99 -1.30
N ALA A 116 0.49 10.54 -1.72
CA ALA A 116 -0.17 9.37 -1.16
C ALA A 116 -0.94 8.62 -2.24
N ALA A 117 -0.93 7.30 -2.20
CA ALA A 117 -1.70 6.49 -3.14
C ALA A 117 -3.21 6.63 -2.87
N PRO A 118 -4.06 6.56 -3.91
CA PRO A 118 -5.51 6.55 -3.74
C PRO A 118 -5.97 5.44 -2.79
N GLY A 119 -6.85 5.79 -1.86
CA GLY A 119 -7.32 4.89 -0.80
C GLY A 119 -6.40 4.83 0.42
N VAL A 120 -5.09 4.79 0.23
CA VAL A 120 -4.08 4.88 1.31
C VAL A 120 -4.05 6.28 1.94
N ASP A 121 -4.34 7.31 1.16
CA ASP A 121 -4.45 8.70 1.60
C ASP A 121 -5.51 8.91 2.69
N LEU A 122 -6.54 8.06 2.75
CA LEU A 122 -7.58 8.12 3.78
C LEU A 122 -7.01 7.97 5.20
N GLY A 123 -6.02 7.09 5.37
CA GLY A 123 -5.32 6.91 6.65
C GLY A 123 -4.57 8.16 7.08
N LEU A 124 -3.87 8.82 6.16
CA LEU A 124 -3.19 10.08 6.44
C LEU A 124 -4.20 11.19 6.77
N LYS A 125 -5.22 11.35 5.95
CA LYS A 125 -6.28 12.37 6.17
C LYS A 125 -6.93 12.21 7.56
N ARG A 126 -7.20 10.96 7.96
CA ARG A 126 -7.75 10.69 9.29
C ARG A 126 -6.76 11.03 10.40
N LEU A 127 -5.49 10.68 10.24
CA LEU A 127 -4.44 11.03 11.19
C LEU A 127 -4.31 12.56 11.38
N LEU A 128 -4.33 13.31 10.27
CA LEU A 128 -4.26 14.78 10.32
C LEU A 128 -5.49 15.38 11.04
N LEU A 129 -6.67 14.87 10.74
CA LEU A 129 -7.91 15.31 11.40
C LEU A 129 -7.84 15.09 12.93
N GLU A 130 -7.41 13.91 13.36
CA GLU A 130 -7.24 13.60 14.79
C GLU A 130 -6.17 14.48 15.49
N ALA A 131 -5.16 14.91 14.71
CA ALA A 131 -4.16 15.87 15.17
C ALA A 131 -4.64 17.33 15.17
N GLY A 132 -5.90 17.59 14.79
CA GLY A 132 -6.46 18.95 14.72
C GLY A 132 -6.00 19.75 13.51
N ILE A 133 -5.46 19.08 12.49
CA ILE A 133 -5.04 19.71 11.23
C ILE A 133 -6.20 19.67 10.24
N ASP A 134 -6.63 20.83 9.80
CA ASP A 134 -7.59 21.01 8.73
C ASP A 134 -6.84 21.12 7.39
N ILE A 135 -7.06 20.17 6.48
CA ILE A 135 -6.31 20.05 5.24
C ILE A 135 -6.45 21.29 4.37
N GLU A 136 -7.63 21.89 4.29
CA GLU A 136 -7.88 23.08 3.47
C GLU A 136 -7.32 24.34 4.15
N ARG A 137 -7.71 24.60 5.40
CA ARG A 137 -7.24 25.74 6.17
C ARG A 137 -5.73 25.76 6.30
N ASP A 138 -5.12 24.61 6.62
CA ASP A 138 -3.68 24.46 6.83
C ASP A 138 -2.92 24.21 5.51
N ARG A 139 -3.65 24.24 4.37
CA ARG A 139 -3.11 24.13 2.99
C ARG A 139 -2.24 22.89 2.77
N VAL A 140 -2.64 21.76 3.30
CA VAL A 140 -1.97 20.48 3.06
C VAL A 140 -2.49 19.88 1.76
N GLN A 141 -1.61 19.71 0.77
CA GLN A 141 -1.98 19.09 -0.51
C GLN A 141 -1.67 17.59 -0.45
N ILE A 142 -2.69 16.75 -0.51
CA ILE A 142 -2.53 15.28 -0.49
C ILE A 142 -3.05 14.72 -1.81
N GLY A 143 -2.21 13.98 -2.51
CA GLY A 143 -2.60 13.42 -3.80
C GLY A 143 -1.62 12.38 -4.34
N PRO A 144 -1.93 11.80 -5.51
CA PRO A 144 -1.06 10.84 -6.16
C PRO A 144 0.31 11.45 -6.52
N VAL A 145 1.31 10.60 -6.61
CA VAL A 145 2.65 11.01 -7.02
C VAL A 145 2.66 11.28 -8.52
N PRO A 146 3.09 12.47 -8.99
CA PRO A 146 3.13 12.78 -10.41
C PRO A 146 4.02 11.81 -11.19
N GLY A 147 3.53 11.34 -12.35
CA GLY A 147 4.29 10.49 -13.27
C GLY A 147 4.41 9.01 -12.86
N THR A 148 3.65 8.55 -11.85
CA THR A 148 3.74 7.16 -11.36
C THR A 148 2.64 6.23 -11.89
N ALA A 149 1.69 6.74 -12.62
CA ALA A 149 0.62 5.94 -13.19
C ALA A 149 1.20 4.88 -14.15
N GLY A 150 1.01 3.59 -13.82
CA GLY A 150 1.41 2.48 -14.68
C GLY A 150 2.89 2.08 -14.63
N SER A 151 3.68 2.58 -13.68
CA SER A 151 5.12 2.30 -13.60
C SER A 151 5.47 0.84 -13.24
N GLY A 152 4.52 0.03 -12.78
CA GLY A 152 4.77 -1.36 -12.34
C GLY A 152 5.67 -1.49 -11.11
N VAL A 153 6.09 -0.37 -10.52
CA VAL A 153 6.96 -0.30 -9.36
C VAL A 153 6.14 0.07 -8.13
N SER A 154 6.56 -0.37 -6.95
CA SER A 154 5.93 0.02 -5.69
C SER A 154 5.77 1.53 -5.58
N PHE A 155 4.59 1.97 -5.11
CA PHE A 155 4.29 3.38 -4.87
C PHE A 155 5.38 4.06 -4.01
N GLY A 156 5.86 3.39 -2.96
CA GLY A 156 6.88 3.95 -2.06
C GLY A 156 8.20 4.28 -2.76
N ILE A 157 8.64 3.46 -3.71
CA ILE A 157 9.85 3.72 -4.51
C ILE A 157 9.64 4.94 -5.41
N SER A 158 8.51 5.00 -6.09
CA SER A 158 8.15 6.12 -6.96
C SER A 158 8.01 7.43 -6.16
N ALA A 159 7.46 7.36 -4.96
CA ALA A 159 7.32 8.51 -4.06
C ALA A 159 8.68 9.02 -3.55
N ALA A 160 9.59 8.11 -3.17
CA ALA A 160 10.96 8.47 -2.77
C ALA A 160 11.70 9.18 -3.92
N LYS A 161 11.56 8.69 -5.15
CA LYS A 161 12.13 9.34 -6.32
C LYS A 161 11.53 10.73 -6.59
N ALA A 162 10.22 10.89 -6.45
CA ALA A 162 9.56 12.18 -6.63
C ALA A 162 9.95 13.20 -5.54
N LEU A 163 10.23 12.74 -4.32
CA LEU A 163 10.78 13.58 -3.25
C LEU A 163 12.19 14.06 -3.61
N GLU A 164 13.07 13.16 -4.05
CA GLU A 164 14.42 13.46 -4.53
C GLU A 164 14.41 14.48 -5.68
N ASP A 165 13.46 14.33 -6.61
CA ASP A 165 13.28 15.24 -7.75
C ASP A 165 12.62 16.60 -7.37
N GLY A 166 12.31 16.84 -6.11
CA GLY A 166 11.65 18.07 -5.63
C GLY A 166 10.19 18.24 -6.07
N LYS A 167 9.56 17.18 -6.56
CA LYS A 167 8.14 17.20 -7.01
C LYS A 167 7.15 17.16 -5.84
N LEU A 168 7.61 16.70 -4.68
CA LEU A 168 6.87 16.60 -3.42
C LEU A 168 7.69 17.19 -2.28
N ASP A 169 7.00 17.53 -1.20
CA ASP A 169 7.62 17.94 0.05
C ASP A 169 7.66 16.80 1.08
N GLY A 170 6.86 15.78 0.82
CA GLY A 170 6.82 14.55 1.59
C GLY A 170 5.93 13.49 0.94
N PHE A 171 5.87 12.31 1.54
CA PHE A 171 4.99 11.24 1.09
C PHE A 171 4.56 10.33 2.25
N TRP A 172 3.45 9.64 2.03
CA TRP A 172 2.87 8.66 2.93
C TRP A 172 2.95 7.28 2.29
N ALA A 173 3.84 6.42 2.78
CA ALA A 173 4.09 5.11 2.19
C ALA A 173 4.56 4.06 3.21
N ASN A 174 4.74 2.84 2.73
CA ASN A 174 5.28 1.73 3.51
C ASN A 174 6.76 1.96 3.90
N ALA A 175 7.25 1.14 4.83
CA ALA A 175 8.59 1.27 5.39
C ALA A 175 9.72 1.17 4.34
N MET A 176 9.55 0.38 3.28
CA MET A 176 10.58 0.25 2.23
C MET A 176 10.80 1.56 1.48
N GLY A 177 9.71 2.24 1.10
CA GLY A 177 9.81 3.56 0.48
C GLY A 177 10.41 4.60 1.40
N ALA A 178 10.03 4.58 2.68
CA ALA A 178 10.59 5.46 3.70
C ALA A 178 12.09 5.25 3.89
N GLU A 179 12.54 3.99 4.01
CA GLU A 179 13.95 3.64 4.20
C GLU A 179 14.81 4.06 3.00
N ILE A 180 14.32 3.87 1.78
CA ILE A 180 15.02 4.33 0.58
C ILE A 180 15.25 5.84 0.62
N ALA A 181 14.24 6.62 0.99
CA ALA A 181 14.36 8.07 1.10
C ALA A 181 15.37 8.48 2.18
N VAL A 182 15.28 7.87 3.37
CA VAL A 182 16.20 8.16 4.50
C VAL A 182 17.65 7.85 4.16
N ARG A 183 17.93 6.76 3.43
CA ARG A 183 19.31 6.40 3.02
C ARG A 183 19.90 7.31 1.97
N LYS A 184 19.06 7.99 1.22
CA LYS A 184 19.50 8.95 0.20
C LYS A 184 19.71 10.36 0.74
N GLY A 185 19.33 10.66 1.96
CA GLY A 185 19.39 11.99 2.60
C GLY A 185 18.13 12.75 2.41
#